data_525cefc1d2558a0953f96a8392476d41
#
_entry.id   525cefc1d2558a0953f96a8392476d41
#
_cell.length_a   1.000
_cell.length_b   1.000
_cell.length_c   1.000
_cell.angle_alpha   90.00
_cell.angle_beta   90.00
_cell.angle_gamma   90.00
#
_symmetry.space_group_name_H-M   'P 1'
#
loop_
_entity.id
_entity.type
_entity.pdbx_description
1 polymer ?
#
loop_
_entity_poly.entity_id
_entity_poly.type
_entity_poly.pdbx_seq_one_letter_code
_entity_poly.pdbx_strand_id
1 'polypeptide(L)'
;LNIAKALISANNRQIRAAETAYKGVTDEAEFGLRTTLDILDAEQSLMAAKVQLASTRRDEYVAGYELLKSIGLLTVKNLNLDVKEYDVQTNYKKVKDAPSSSRFLKLDNLLRKLGK
;
A
#
# COMPACT_ATOMS: atom_id res chain seq x y z
N LEU A 1 13.26 -9.85 1.05
CA LEU A 1 13.38 -9.21 -0.29
C LEU A 1 13.88 -10.17 -1.37
N ASN A 2 14.89 -11.02 -1.12
CA ASN A 2 15.40 -11.97 -2.13
C ASN A 2 14.35 -13.00 -2.56
N ILE A 3 13.52 -13.49 -1.64
CA ILE A 3 12.40 -14.40 -1.91
C ILE A 3 11.38 -13.73 -2.84
N ALA A 4 11.00 -12.48 -2.56
CA ALA A 4 10.04 -11.74 -3.38
C ALA A 4 10.55 -11.55 -4.82
N LYS A 5 11.83 -11.21 -4.99
CA LYS A 5 12.46 -11.10 -6.32
C LYS A 5 12.49 -12.43 -7.07
N ALA A 6 12.76 -13.53 -6.37
CA ALA A 6 12.73 -14.88 -6.96
C ALA A 6 11.31 -15.26 -7.41
N LEU A 7 10.27 -14.95 -6.61
CA LEU A 7 8.87 -15.17 -6.96
C LEU A 7 8.45 -14.34 -8.19
N ILE A 8 8.83 -13.07 -8.27
CA ILE A 8 8.55 -12.23 -9.44
C ILE A 8 9.21 -12.83 -10.70
N SER A 9 10.46 -13.30 -10.60
CA SER A 9 11.14 -13.98 -11.71
C SER A 9 10.42 -15.27 -12.13
N ALA A 10 9.94 -16.05 -11.16
CA ALA A 10 9.17 -17.27 -11.43
C ALA A 10 7.83 -16.97 -12.11
N ASN A 11 7.09 -15.97 -11.61
CA ASN A 11 5.81 -15.56 -12.17
C ASN A 11 5.96 -14.97 -13.58
N ASN A 12 7.04 -14.25 -13.86
CA ASN A 12 7.34 -13.78 -15.22
C ASN A 12 7.60 -14.93 -16.19
N ARG A 13 8.25 -16.02 -15.74
CA ARG A 13 8.43 -17.24 -16.56
C ARG A 13 7.09 -17.94 -16.78
N GLN A 14 6.25 -18.01 -15.75
CA GLN A 14 4.92 -18.59 -15.85
C GLN A 14 4.03 -17.83 -16.86
N ILE A 15 4.06 -16.49 -16.86
CA ILE A 15 3.32 -15.69 -17.84
C ILE A 15 3.81 -15.99 -19.25
N ARG A 16 5.12 -16.03 -19.48
CA ARG A 16 5.67 -16.37 -20.82
C ARG A 16 5.25 -17.75 -21.28
N ALA A 17 5.24 -18.73 -20.37
CA ALA A 17 4.77 -20.08 -20.69
C ALA A 17 3.26 -20.09 -21.05
N ALA A 18 2.44 -19.38 -20.28
CA ALA A 18 1.00 -19.24 -20.52
C ALA A 18 0.71 -18.48 -21.85
N GLU A 19 1.49 -17.44 -22.17
CA GLU A 19 1.39 -16.71 -23.46
C GLU A 19 1.73 -17.61 -24.63
N THR A 20 2.78 -18.43 -24.52
CA THR A 20 3.15 -19.40 -25.55
C THR A 20 2.07 -20.46 -25.71
N ALA A 21 1.52 -20.96 -24.60
CA ALA A 21 0.43 -21.94 -24.64
C ALA A 21 -0.85 -21.37 -25.28
N TYR A 22 -1.25 -20.15 -24.87
CA TYR A 22 -2.39 -19.46 -25.43
C TYR A 22 -2.23 -19.26 -26.94
N LYS A 23 -1.05 -18.80 -27.40
CA LYS A 23 -0.76 -18.65 -28.81
C LYS A 23 -0.82 -19.98 -29.55
N GLY A 24 -0.22 -21.05 -29.01
CA GLY A 24 -0.28 -22.38 -29.62
C GLY A 24 -1.71 -22.89 -29.78
N VAL A 25 -2.55 -22.75 -28.73
CA VAL A 25 -3.97 -23.16 -28.80
C VAL A 25 -4.73 -22.32 -29.82
N THR A 26 -4.44 -21.03 -29.96
CA THR A 26 -5.07 -20.15 -30.94
C THR A 26 -4.67 -20.57 -32.35
N ASP A 27 -3.38 -20.81 -32.58
CA ASP A 27 -2.88 -21.26 -33.88
C ASP A 27 -3.49 -22.65 -34.27
N GLU A 28 -3.57 -23.61 -33.32
CA GLU A 28 -4.23 -24.89 -33.53
C GLU A 28 -5.74 -24.75 -33.84
N ALA A 29 -6.41 -23.81 -33.21
CA ALA A 29 -7.83 -23.54 -33.44
C ALA A 29 -8.11 -22.98 -34.84
N GLU A 30 -7.21 -22.17 -35.40
CA GLU A 30 -7.31 -21.69 -36.81
C GLU A 30 -7.31 -22.86 -37.81
N PHE A 31 -6.63 -23.97 -37.46
CA PHE A 31 -6.64 -25.20 -38.27
C PHE A 31 -7.78 -26.17 -37.90
N GLY A 32 -8.71 -25.75 -37.01
CA GLY A 32 -9.83 -26.57 -36.59
C GLY A 32 -9.48 -27.70 -35.63
N LEU A 33 -8.26 -27.71 -35.07
CA LEU A 33 -7.77 -28.75 -34.15
C LEU A 33 -8.15 -28.51 -32.70
N ARG A 34 -8.63 -27.33 -32.36
CA ARG A 34 -9.06 -26.91 -31.03
C ARG A 34 -10.40 -26.22 -31.06
N THR A 35 -11.09 -26.24 -29.93
CA THR A 35 -12.39 -25.60 -29.77
C THR A 35 -12.24 -24.16 -29.22
N THR A 36 -13.27 -23.33 -29.38
CA THR A 36 -13.33 -22.02 -28.75
C THR A 36 -13.21 -22.10 -27.22
N LEU A 37 -13.68 -23.19 -26.62
CA LEU A 37 -13.57 -23.42 -25.18
C LEU A 37 -12.09 -23.56 -24.76
N ASP A 38 -11.29 -24.29 -25.57
CA ASP A 38 -9.85 -24.45 -25.28
C ASP A 38 -9.13 -23.10 -25.32
N ILE A 39 -9.50 -22.21 -26.23
CA ILE A 39 -8.95 -20.84 -26.31
C ILE A 39 -9.30 -20.05 -25.03
N LEU A 40 -10.56 -20.09 -24.60
CA LEU A 40 -11.02 -19.41 -23.38
C LEU A 40 -10.30 -19.91 -22.14
N ASP A 41 -10.09 -21.22 -22.01
CA ASP A 41 -9.38 -21.83 -20.89
C ASP A 41 -7.89 -21.39 -20.88
N ALA A 42 -7.25 -21.34 -22.02
CA ALA A 42 -5.88 -20.85 -22.15
C ALA A 42 -5.78 -19.34 -21.82
N GLU A 43 -6.73 -18.54 -22.28
CA GLU A 43 -6.81 -17.10 -21.96
C GLU A 43 -7.03 -16.89 -20.44
N GLN A 44 -7.93 -17.64 -19.83
CA GLN A 44 -8.17 -17.57 -18.38
C GLN A 44 -6.91 -17.93 -17.59
N SER A 45 -6.18 -18.95 -18.04
CA SER A 45 -4.90 -19.35 -17.43
C SER A 45 -3.84 -18.24 -17.53
N LEU A 46 -3.74 -17.56 -18.67
CA LEU A 46 -2.86 -16.41 -18.88
C LEU A 46 -3.24 -15.25 -17.98
N MET A 47 -4.54 -14.94 -17.88
CA MET A 47 -5.04 -13.88 -17.00
C MET A 47 -4.75 -14.18 -15.53
N ALA A 48 -4.96 -15.42 -15.08
CA ALA A 48 -4.63 -15.86 -13.72
C ALA A 48 -3.13 -15.66 -13.42
N ALA A 49 -2.24 -16.00 -14.36
CA ALA A 49 -0.81 -15.78 -14.21
C ALA A 49 -0.44 -14.27 -14.10
N LYS A 50 -1.10 -13.40 -14.88
CA LYS A 50 -0.91 -11.94 -14.81
C LYS A 50 -1.39 -11.37 -13.47
N VAL A 51 -2.53 -11.81 -12.96
CA VAL A 51 -3.06 -11.42 -11.65
C VAL A 51 -2.10 -11.86 -10.54
N GLN A 52 -1.56 -13.07 -10.63
CA GLN A 52 -0.59 -13.57 -9.65
C GLN A 52 0.69 -12.72 -9.62
N LEU A 53 1.20 -12.28 -10.77
CA LEU A 53 2.33 -11.37 -10.83
C LEU A 53 2.02 -10.02 -10.17
N ALA A 54 0.84 -9.46 -10.43
CA ALA A 54 0.42 -8.19 -9.82
C ALA A 54 0.35 -8.30 -8.29
N SER A 55 -0.21 -9.41 -7.77
CA SER A 55 -0.25 -9.67 -6.33
C SER A 55 1.17 -9.79 -5.74
N THR A 56 2.06 -10.55 -6.40
CA THR A 56 3.45 -10.71 -5.93
C THR A 56 4.22 -9.40 -5.92
N ARG A 57 4.00 -8.53 -6.91
CA ARG A 57 4.60 -7.18 -6.91
C ARG A 57 4.09 -6.32 -5.77
N ARG A 58 2.78 -6.35 -5.48
CA ARG A 58 2.22 -5.67 -4.32
C ARG A 58 2.90 -6.16 -3.03
N ASP A 59 3.04 -7.47 -2.88
CA ASP A 59 3.63 -8.08 -1.69
C ASP A 59 5.11 -7.72 -1.53
N GLU A 60 5.86 -7.56 -2.63
CA GLU A 60 7.23 -7.02 -2.61
C GLU A 60 7.26 -5.59 -2.06
N TYR A 61 6.37 -4.71 -2.52
CA TYR A 61 6.27 -3.33 -2.01
C TYR A 61 5.92 -3.31 -0.53
N VAL A 62 4.92 -4.09 -0.11
CA VAL A 62 4.50 -4.17 1.30
C VAL A 62 5.66 -4.66 2.18
N ALA A 63 6.35 -5.72 1.76
CA ALA A 63 7.52 -6.23 2.49
C ALA A 63 8.66 -5.19 2.60
N GLY A 64 8.84 -4.35 1.58
CA GLY A 64 9.77 -3.22 1.61
C GLY A 64 9.40 -2.18 2.68
N TYR A 65 8.13 -1.80 2.75
CA TYR A 65 7.65 -0.86 3.76
C TYR A 65 7.64 -1.46 5.17
N GLU A 66 7.35 -2.75 5.32
CA GLU A 66 7.46 -3.45 6.61
C GLU A 66 8.90 -3.46 7.12
N LEU A 67 9.88 -3.65 6.22
CA LEU A 67 11.29 -3.53 6.57
C LEU A 67 11.63 -2.10 7.04
N LEU A 68 11.22 -1.08 6.29
CA LEU A 68 11.42 0.33 6.70
C LEU A 68 10.77 0.64 8.05
N LYS A 69 9.57 0.09 8.30
CA LYS A 69 8.87 0.20 9.58
C LYS A 69 9.65 -0.45 10.70
N SER A 70 10.20 -1.65 10.50
CA SER A 70 10.93 -2.40 11.53
C SER A 70 12.23 -1.71 11.98
N ILE A 71 12.88 -0.98 11.08
CA ILE A 71 14.10 -0.20 11.37
C ILE A 71 13.79 1.26 11.76
N GLY A 72 12.50 1.65 11.86
CA GLY A 72 12.07 2.98 12.26
C GLY A 72 12.25 4.07 11.20
N LEU A 73 12.53 3.70 9.96
CA LEU A 73 12.72 4.64 8.83
C LEU A 73 11.42 4.95 8.06
N LEU A 74 10.29 4.38 8.45
CA LEU A 74 8.98 4.69 7.85
C LEU A 74 8.45 6.03 8.38
N THR A 75 9.11 7.12 8.02
CA THR A 75 8.77 8.49 8.42
C THR A 75 8.55 9.38 7.20
N VAL A 76 7.73 10.41 7.36
CA VAL A 76 7.47 11.43 6.32
C VAL A 76 8.77 12.00 5.77
N LYS A 77 9.73 12.25 6.65
CA LYS A 77 11.03 12.85 6.34
C LYS A 77 11.90 11.93 5.47
N ASN A 78 11.97 10.64 5.82
CA ASN A 78 12.77 9.67 5.05
C ASN A 78 12.14 9.30 3.71
N LEU A 79 10.81 9.32 3.62
CA LEU A 79 10.07 9.05 2.38
C LEU A 79 9.96 10.30 1.49
N ASN A 80 10.45 11.45 1.96
CA ASN A 80 10.39 12.74 1.25
C ASN A 80 9.00 13.05 0.71
N LEU A 81 7.98 12.81 1.56
CA LEU A 81 6.59 13.06 1.19
C LEU A 81 6.30 14.57 1.25
N ASP A 82 5.60 15.09 0.25
CA ASP A 82 5.13 16.47 0.21
C ASP A 82 3.89 16.66 1.11
N VAL A 83 4.10 16.48 2.41
CA VAL A 83 3.08 16.67 3.45
C VAL A 83 3.64 17.56 4.55
N LYS A 84 2.80 18.44 5.08
CA LYS A 84 3.17 19.29 6.20
C LYS A 84 3.51 18.44 7.42
N GLU A 85 4.76 18.49 7.86
CA GLU A 85 5.23 17.79 9.03
C GLU A 85 4.56 18.37 10.30
N TYR A 86 4.06 17.48 11.17
CA TYR A 86 3.47 17.89 12.44
C TYR A 86 4.56 18.25 13.43
N ASP A 87 4.66 19.55 13.77
CA ASP A 87 5.59 20.04 14.78
C ASP A 87 4.96 19.94 16.18
N VAL A 88 5.41 18.94 16.93
CA VAL A 88 4.98 18.69 18.32
C VAL A 88 5.29 19.87 19.22
N GLN A 89 6.43 20.57 19.01
CA GLN A 89 6.82 21.69 19.85
C GLN A 89 5.91 22.90 19.69
N THR A 90 5.48 23.19 18.47
CA THR A 90 4.52 24.27 18.22
C THR A 90 3.20 24.03 18.90
N ASN A 91 2.70 22.78 18.89
CA ASN A 91 1.47 22.43 19.58
C ASN A 91 1.64 22.46 21.10
N TYR A 92 2.76 21.93 21.62
CA TYR A 92 3.08 21.97 23.04
C TYR A 92 3.15 23.43 23.57
N LYS A 93 3.80 24.34 22.86
CA LYS A 93 3.85 25.77 23.24
C LYS A 93 2.47 26.41 23.28
N LYS A 94 1.62 26.13 22.29
CA LYS A 94 0.23 26.63 22.27
C LYS A 94 -0.59 26.14 23.46
N VAL A 95 -0.38 24.90 23.88
CA VAL A 95 -1.15 24.31 25.00
C VAL A 95 -0.55 24.72 26.35
N LYS A 96 0.80 24.79 26.47
CA LYS A 96 1.51 25.15 27.70
C LYS A 96 1.21 26.60 28.12
N ASP A 97 1.20 27.51 27.16
CA ASP A 97 0.97 28.94 27.41
C ASP A 97 -0.50 29.35 27.18
N ALA A 98 -1.35 28.40 26.75
CA ALA A 98 -2.76 28.65 26.66
C ALA A 98 -3.33 28.84 28.08
N PRO A 99 -3.94 30.01 28.38
CA PRO A 99 -4.56 30.20 29.65
C PRO A 99 -5.59 29.06 29.86
N SER A 100 -5.46 28.38 30.98
CA SER A 100 -6.42 27.32 31.39
C SER A 100 -7.83 27.89 31.18
N SER A 101 -8.48 27.43 30.16
CA SER A 101 -9.63 27.94 29.44
C SER A 101 -10.21 29.22 30.04
N SER A 102 -10.42 30.27 29.25
CA SER A 102 -11.05 31.54 29.68
C SER A 102 -12.38 31.38 30.45
N ARG A 103 -12.97 30.17 30.39
CA ARG A 103 -14.13 29.76 31.21
C ARG A 103 -13.78 29.55 32.67
N PHE A 104 -12.63 28.93 32.99
CA PHE A 104 -12.22 28.74 34.38
C PHE A 104 -11.77 30.03 35.03
N LEU A 105 -11.10 30.94 34.32
CA LEU A 105 -10.77 32.27 34.81
C LEU A 105 -12.02 33.13 35.08
N LYS A 106 -13.05 33.02 34.24
CA LYS A 106 -14.35 33.68 34.50
C LYS A 106 -15.07 33.09 35.68
N LEU A 107 -15.03 31.78 35.87
CA LEU A 107 -15.63 31.06 36.99
C LEU A 107 -14.91 31.40 38.29
N ASP A 108 -13.57 31.42 38.31
CA ASP A 108 -12.77 31.79 39.49
C ASP A 108 -12.99 33.22 39.91
N ASN A 109 -13.10 34.15 38.97
CA ASN A 109 -13.46 35.55 39.23
C ASN A 109 -14.89 35.73 39.75
N LEU A 110 -15.83 34.90 39.30
CA LEU A 110 -17.21 34.91 39.83
C LEU A 110 -17.25 34.31 41.23
N LEU A 111 -16.55 33.22 41.50
CA LEU A 111 -16.46 32.60 42.84
C LEU A 111 -15.79 33.52 43.85
N ARG A 112 -14.75 34.27 43.47
CA ARG A 112 -14.14 35.30 44.31
C ARG A 112 -15.06 36.46 44.63
N LYS A 113 -15.96 36.84 43.73
CA LYS A 113 -16.95 37.90 43.95
C LYS A 113 -18.10 37.43 44.84
N LEU A 114 -18.44 36.14 44.84
CA LEU A 114 -19.50 35.56 45.64
C LEU A 114 -19.06 35.15 47.05
N GLY A 115 -17.76 35.05 47.29
CA GLY A 115 -17.17 34.66 48.59
C GLY A 115 -16.81 35.83 49.51
N LYS A 116 -17.35 37.03 49.28
CA LYS A 116 -17.26 38.18 50.20
C LYS A 116 -18.58 38.45 50.81
#